data_bb454f77f35f24714725abc39962cb5b
#
_entry.id   bb454f77f35f24714725abc39962cb5b
#
_cell.length_a   1.000
_cell.length_b   1.000
_cell.length_c   1.000
_cell.angle_alpha   90.00
_cell.angle_beta   90.00
_cell.angle_gamma   90.00
#
_symmetry.space_group_name_H-M   'P 1'
#
loop_
_entity.id
_entity.type
_entity.pdbx_description
1 polymer ?
#
loop_
_entity_poly.entity_id
_entity_poly.type
_entity_poly.pdbx_seq_one_letter_code
_entity_poly.pdbx_strand_id
1 'polypeptide(L)'
;MKRRVLLATLLLAASARAGAPPCPFAAGARPADTLPAGAPHGSQIPLDAIVVLMQENRSFDHYLGRLHFEGKRASEGEPRDAANPNPQGGAPVAAFHQRRYCEVADLDHSWNGTHREWNGGAMDGFTAANVDAHDPTGSRSMGYYDRRDLPFYYALYRKFATGDRFFCSLLSQTFPNRFYLLAGTSFGHIRNDFPGPTEFAQPTIFNRLDDAGVAWKVYSSQFPFANLFAYVRTTRQANVMPIAQYFADAANGTLPQVAFVDPIFADRPTRENDEHPPANVQVGQEFVSRVVKALFTSPQWRRAALFLTYDEHGGFFDHVPPPSACVPDAIPPMLEPGDEPGAFDRYGIRVPVVVVSPYARRRFVSHEAHDHTSILRFIATRFDLPALTARDANADPMLEFFDFGHPRFRKPPRLPKARINPKRLAQCGPP
;
A
#
# COMPACT_ATOMS: atom_id res chain seq x y z
N MET A 1 -30.64 11.49 61.38
CA MET A 1 -30.55 10.87 60.06
C MET A 1 -30.11 11.92 59.04
N LYS A 2 -28.81 11.90 58.69
CA LYS A 2 -28.25 12.84 57.67
C LYS A 2 -28.05 12.06 56.35
N ARG A 3 -28.84 12.36 55.33
CA ARG A 3 -28.67 11.81 53.96
C ARG A 3 -27.49 12.49 53.29
N ARG A 4 -26.49 11.72 52.93
CA ARG A 4 -25.41 12.15 52.04
C ARG A 4 -25.87 11.95 50.59
N VAL A 5 -25.93 13.05 49.84
CA VAL A 5 -26.12 13.03 48.38
C VAL A 5 -24.72 12.84 47.77
N LEU A 6 -24.51 11.70 47.07
CA LEU A 6 -23.33 11.49 46.22
C LEU A 6 -23.60 12.19 44.88
N LEU A 7 -22.84 13.25 44.61
CA LEU A 7 -22.74 13.79 43.24
C LEU A 7 -21.77 12.92 42.46
N ALA A 8 -22.27 12.21 41.47
CA ALA A 8 -21.44 11.52 40.46
C ALA A 8 -21.05 12.53 39.38
N THR A 9 -19.80 12.93 39.38
CA THR A 9 -19.21 13.77 38.29
C THR A 9 -18.92 12.88 37.11
N LEU A 10 -19.71 12.99 36.03
CA LEU A 10 -19.36 12.43 34.73
C LEU A 10 -18.19 13.24 34.16
N LEU A 11 -17.02 12.65 34.14
CA LEU A 11 -15.91 13.12 33.30
C LEU A 11 -16.20 12.74 31.86
N LEU A 12 -16.67 13.68 31.04
CA LEU A 12 -16.61 13.58 29.61
C LEU A 12 -15.11 13.66 29.21
N ALA A 13 -14.54 12.55 28.81
CA ALA A 13 -13.27 12.53 28.13
C ALA A 13 -13.47 13.18 26.73
N ALA A 14 -13.13 14.46 26.63
CA ALA A 14 -12.96 15.10 25.33
C ALA A 14 -11.76 14.43 24.66
N SER A 15 -12.01 13.56 23.66
CA SER A 15 -10.97 13.12 22.76
C SER A 15 -10.44 14.35 22.03
N ALA A 16 -9.26 14.80 22.41
CA ALA A 16 -8.53 15.81 21.65
C ALA A 16 -8.34 15.25 20.24
N ARG A 17 -9.01 15.81 19.25
CA ARG A 17 -8.65 15.61 17.85
C ARG A 17 -7.21 16.07 17.74
N ALA A 18 -6.29 15.14 17.53
CA ALA A 18 -4.94 15.47 17.14
C ALA A 18 -5.06 16.32 15.86
N GLY A 19 -4.59 17.56 15.92
CA GLY A 19 -4.56 18.45 14.75
C GLY A 19 -3.77 17.79 13.62
N ALA A 20 -4.01 18.23 12.39
CA ALA A 20 -3.21 17.77 11.24
C ALA A 20 -1.71 17.95 11.56
N PRO A 21 -0.84 17.03 11.11
CA PRO A 21 0.59 17.16 11.33
C PRO A 21 1.11 18.46 10.70
N PRO A 22 2.17 19.05 11.25
CA PRO A 22 2.78 20.22 10.64
C PRO A 22 3.29 19.85 9.24
N CYS A 23 2.92 20.65 8.23
CA CYS A 23 3.34 20.50 6.85
C CYS A 23 4.22 21.68 6.44
N PRO A 24 5.47 21.78 6.97
CA PRO A 24 6.31 22.94 6.77
C PRO A 24 6.80 23.11 5.33
N PHE A 25 6.76 22.04 4.53
CA PHE A 25 7.30 22.05 3.18
C PHE A 25 6.17 22.02 2.13
N ALA A 26 6.34 22.81 1.07
CA ALA A 26 5.40 22.91 -0.03
C ALA A 26 5.86 22.10 -1.25
N ALA A 27 4.98 22.01 -2.25
CA ALA A 27 5.34 21.53 -3.58
C ALA A 27 6.60 22.26 -4.11
N GLY A 28 7.48 21.54 -4.78
CA GLY A 28 8.75 22.05 -5.27
C GLY A 28 9.93 21.99 -4.28
N ALA A 29 9.68 21.70 -2.99
CA ALA A 29 10.73 21.52 -2.02
C ALA A 29 11.65 20.33 -2.38
N ARG A 30 12.97 20.51 -2.23
CA ARG A 30 13.96 19.47 -2.56
C ARG A 30 14.36 18.66 -1.34
N PRO A 31 14.74 17.40 -1.51
CA PRO A 31 15.28 16.57 -0.42
C PRO A 31 16.41 17.23 0.34
N ALA A 32 17.35 17.87 -0.37
CA ALA A 32 18.49 18.57 0.25
C ALA A 32 18.07 19.65 1.25
N ASP A 33 16.89 20.27 1.05
CA ASP A 33 16.42 21.37 1.89
C ASP A 33 15.49 20.89 3.03
N THR A 34 14.99 19.67 2.93
CA THR A 34 13.90 19.18 3.79
C THR A 34 14.29 17.98 4.65
N LEU A 35 15.38 17.30 4.33
CA LEU A 35 15.88 16.19 5.12
C LEU A 35 16.69 16.68 6.32
N PRO A 36 16.74 15.91 7.41
CA PRO A 36 17.63 16.18 8.52
C PRO A 36 19.10 16.26 8.06
N ALA A 37 19.88 17.12 8.69
CA ALA A 37 21.30 17.26 8.39
C ALA A 37 22.03 15.91 8.47
N GLY A 38 22.77 15.56 7.42
CA GLY A 38 23.50 14.30 7.31
C GLY A 38 22.68 13.10 6.84
N ALA A 39 21.40 13.26 6.58
CA ALA A 39 20.61 12.19 5.95
C ALA A 39 21.10 11.93 4.51
N PRO A 40 21.27 10.67 4.10
CA PRO A 40 21.74 10.35 2.76
C PRO A 40 20.72 10.75 1.70
N HIS A 41 21.18 11.40 0.64
CA HIS A 41 20.38 11.78 -0.53
C HIS A 41 21.24 11.78 -1.80
N GLY A 42 20.59 11.85 -2.96
CA GLY A 42 21.27 11.88 -4.24
C GLY A 42 22.22 10.66 -4.42
N SER A 43 23.43 10.90 -4.84
CA SER A 43 24.45 9.86 -5.08
C SER A 43 24.92 9.12 -3.83
N GLN A 44 24.62 9.61 -2.63
CA GLN A 44 24.93 8.92 -1.35
C GLN A 44 24.05 7.67 -1.16
N ILE A 45 22.92 7.56 -1.86
CA ILE A 45 22.09 6.37 -1.90
C ILE A 45 22.59 5.47 -3.04
N PRO A 46 23.25 4.33 -2.74
CA PRO A 46 23.94 3.52 -3.75
C PRO A 46 23.01 2.59 -4.52
N LEU A 47 21.90 3.13 -5.05
CA LEU A 47 20.92 2.38 -5.84
C LEU A 47 20.90 2.90 -7.28
N ASP A 48 21.00 1.97 -8.24
CA ASP A 48 20.95 2.26 -9.67
C ASP A 48 19.61 1.82 -10.29
N ALA A 49 18.86 0.95 -9.61
CA ALA A 49 17.53 0.53 -10.03
C ALA A 49 16.59 0.48 -8.83
N ILE A 50 15.47 1.18 -8.92
CA ILE A 50 14.37 1.17 -7.96
C ILE A 50 13.15 0.59 -8.66
N VAL A 51 12.63 -0.52 -8.17
CA VAL A 51 11.42 -1.18 -8.67
C VAL A 51 10.29 -0.95 -7.68
N VAL A 52 9.14 -0.51 -8.17
CA VAL A 52 7.91 -0.36 -7.37
C VAL A 52 6.86 -1.31 -7.93
N LEU A 53 6.36 -2.20 -7.09
CA LEU A 53 5.27 -3.12 -7.38
C LEU A 53 4.15 -2.86 -6.39
N MET A 54 3.00 -2.44 -6.88
CA MET A 54 1.79 -2.22 -6.09
C MET A 54 0.73 -3.24 -6.50
N GLN A 55 0.39 -4.12 -5.54
CA GLN A 55 -0.71 -5.08 -5.64
C GLN A 55 -2.02 -4.42 -5.18
N GLU A 56 -3.12 -5.18 -5.11
CA GLU A 56 -4.45 -4.65 -4.83
C GLU A 56 -5.12 -5.27 -3.62
N ASN A 57 -5.75 -4.39 -2.87
CA ASN A 57 -6.88 -4.57 -1.99
C ASN A 57 -6.64 -5.56 -0.86
N ARG A 58 -5.58 -5.34 -0.05
CA ARG A 58 -5.33 -6.17 1.15
C ARG A 58 -4.83 -5.35 2.32
N SER A 59 -5.54 -5.41 3.45
CA SER A 59 -5.08 -4.78 4.68
C SER A 59 -3.85 -5.49 5.27
N PHE A 60 -3.15 -4.78 6.15
CA PHE A 60 -2.02 -5.35 6.86
C PHE A 60 -2.45 -6.53 7.74
N ASP A 61 -3.53 -6.41 8.49
CA ASP A 61 -3.98 -7.49 9.38
C ASP A 61 -4.47 -8.71 8.59
N HIS A 62 -5.18 -8.51 7.50
CA HIS A 62 -5.64 -9.60 6.64
C HIS A 62 -4.49 -10.49 6.14
N TYR A 63 -3.35 -9.88 5.76
CA TYR A 63 -2.20 -10.62 5.21
C TYR A 63 -1.10 -10.88 6.23
N LEU A 64 -0.80 -9.95 7.10
CA LEU A 64 0.38 -9.96 7.95
C LEU A 64 0.07 -9.85 9.45
N GLY A 65 -1.18 -9.78 9.86
CA GLY A 65 -1.59 -9.73 11.26
C GLY A 65 -1.03 -10.88 12.11
N ARG A 66 -0.70 -12.01 11.47
CA ARG A 66 -0.06 -13.17 12.12
C ARG A 66 1.46 -13.15 12.08
N LEU A 67 2.10 -12.20 11.39
CA LEU A 67 3.55 -12.13 11.22
C LEU A 67 4.29 -12.02 12.55
N HIS A 68 3.75 -11.27 13.52
CA HIS A 68 4.24 -11.17 14.89
C HIS A 68 4.42 -12.56 15.53
N PHE A 69 3.39 -13.38 15.46
CA PHE A 69 3.37 -14.71 16.09
C PHE A 69 4.22 -15.74 15.32
N GLU A 70 4.53 -15.45 14.06
CA GLU A 70 5.23 -16.36 13.15
C GLU A 70 6.69 -15.98 12.88
N GLY A 71 7.31 -15.26 13.80
CA GLY A 71 8.75 -15.09 13.85
C GLY A 71 9.27 -13.72 13.49
N LYS A 72 8.41 -12.69 13.44
CA LYS A 72 8.81 -11.28 13.38
C LYS A 72 8.18 -10.50 14.55
N ARG A 73 8.58 -10.84 15.76
CA ARG A 73 7.99 -10.34 17.01
C ARG A 73 7.98 -8.82 17.18
N ALA A 74 8.81 -8.08 16.46
CA ALA A 74 8.81 -6.63 16.46
C ALA A 74 7.62 -6.05 15.70
N SER A 75 7.01 -6.80 14.76
CA SER A 75 5.83 -6.33 14.02
C SER A 75 4.63 -6.25 14.94
N GLU A 76 3.84 -5.21 14.82
CA GLU A 76 2.53 -5.13 15.45
C GLU A 76 1.60 -6.18 14.83
N GLY A 77 1.07 -7.05 15.66
CA GLY A 77 0.19 -8.14 15.23
C GLY A 77 -1.27 -7.82 15.49
N GLU A 78 -2.15 -8.40 14.70
CA GLU A 78 -3.58 -8.37 14.96
C GLU A 78 -3.88 -8.92 16.37
N PRO A 79 -4.69 -8.21 17.19
CA PRO A 79 -5.12 -8.73 18.49
C PRO A 79 -5.74 -10.13 18.38
N ARG A 80 -5.48 -10.99 19.36
CA ARG A 80 -6.00 -12.38 19.34
C ARG A 80 -7.51 -12.47 19.48
N ASP A 81 -8.09 -11.45 20.09
CA ASP A 81 -9.51 -11.27 20.36
C ASP A 81 -10.14 -10.19 19.44
N ALA A 82 -9.47 -9.88 18.33
CA ALA A 82 -9.97 -8.94 17.33
C ALA A 82 -11.38 -9.34 16.87
N ALA A 83 -12.30 -8.41 16.92
CA ALA A 83 -13.70 -8.62 16.57
C ALA A 83 -14.36 -7.30 16.19
N ASN A 84 -15.37 -7.37 15.33
CA ASN A 84 -16.22 -6.24 14.99
C ASN A 84 -17.68 -6.54 15.41
N PRO A 85 -18.53 -5.52 15.66
CA PRO A 85 -19.92 -5.71 15.96
C PRO A 85 -20.64 -6.56 14.92
N ASN A 86 -21.56 -7.41 15.34
CA ASN A 86 -22.39 -8.16 14.40
C ASN A 86 -23.59 -7.31 13.99
N PRO A 87 -23.73 -6.93 12.72
CA PRO A 87 -24.83 -6.07 12.27
C PRO A 87 -26.22 -6.74 12.41
N GLN A 88 -26.28 -8.07 12.57
CA GLN A 88 -27.51 -8.79 12.88
C GLN A 88 -27.79 -8.88 14.39
N GLY A 89 -26.95 -8.30 15.23
CA GLY A 89 -27.01 -8.41 16.69
C GLY A 89 -26.38 -9.72 17.22
N GLY A 90 -26.31 -9.81 18.56
CA GLY A 90 -25.71 -10.96 19.23
C GLY A 90 -24.18 -10.82 19.44
N ALA A 91 -23.46 -11.94 19.40
CA ALA A 91 -22.01 -11.94 19.62
C ALA A 91 -21.27 -11.24 18.49
N PRO A 92 -20.20 -10.47 18.79
CA PRO A 92 -19.34 -9.87 17.79
C PRO A 92 -18.76 -10.93 16.83
N VAL A 93 -18.49 -10.51 15.61
CA VAL A 93 -17.82 -11.31 14.58
C VAL A 93 -16.31 -11.27 14.87
N ALA A 94 -15.75 -12.37 15.33
CA ALA A 94 -14.34 -12.48 15.61
C ALA A 94 -13.50 -12.69 14.35
N ALA A 95 -12.26 -12.21 14.35
CA ALA A 95 -11.30 -12.50 13.29
C ALA A 95 -11.06 -14.03 13.18
N PHE A 96 -11.00 -14.54 11.96
CA PHE A 96 -10.88 -15.97 11.70
C PHE A 96 -9.87 -16.30 10.59
N HIS A 97 -9.31 -17.51 10.65
CA HIS A 97 -8.42 -17.99 9.60
C HIS A 97 -9.19 -18.25 8.30
N GLN A 98 -8.95 -17.43 7.27
CA GLN A 98 -9.58 -17.57 5.98
C GLN A 98 -9.07 -18.83 5.25
N ARG A 99 -10.00 -19.67 4.83
CA ARG A 99 -9.67 -20.94 4.17
C ARG A 99 -9.92 -20.93 2.66
N ARG A 100 -10.66 -19.97 2.18
CA ARG A 100 -10.84 -19.70 0.75
C ARG A 100 -9.73 -18.77 0.29
N TYR A 101 -9.21 -18.98 -0.91
CA TYR A 101 -8.15 -18.16 -1.49
C TYR A 101 -8.66 -17.17 -2.52
N CYS A 102 -9.96 -17.14 -2.71
CA CYS A 102 -10.71 -16.20 -3.52
C CYS A 102 -12.01 -15.87 -2.83
N GLU A 103 -12.44 -14.63 -2.92
CA GLU A 103 -13.71 -14.20 -2.38
C GLU A 103 -14.89 -14.56 -3.30
N VAL A 104 -16.10 -14.56 -2.76
CA VAL A 104 -17.33 -14.81 -3.54
C VAL A 104 -17.81 -13.53 -4.22
N ALA A 105 -17.50 -12.39 -3.66
CA ALA A 105 -17.77 -11.06 -4.17
C ALA A 105 -16.74 -10.09 -3.56
N ASP A 106 -16.59 -8.94 -4.17
CA ASP A 106 -15.80 -7.87 -3.63
C ASP A 106 -16.38 -7.33 -2.32
N LEU A 107 -15.55 -6.68 -1.50
CA LEU A 107 -15.97 -5.99 -0.29
C LEU A 107 -16.06 -4.48 -0.57
N ASP A 108 -16.81 -3.76 0.26
CA ASP A 108 -16.92 -2.30 0.11
C ASP A 108 -15.61 -1.63 0.56
N HIS A 109 -14.89 -1.03 -0.35
CA HIS A 109 -13.71 -0.22 -0.14
C HIS A 109 -13.83 1.15 -0.81
N SER A 110 -15.07 1.55 -1.11
CA SER A 110 -15.40 2.88 -1.61
C SER A 110 -15.05 3.97 -0.58
N TRP A 111 -15.09 5.23 -0.99
CA TRP A 111 -14.98 6.35 -0.06
C TRP A 111 -15.95 6.21 1.12
N ASN A 112 -17.22 5.94 0.83
CA ASN A 112 -18.23 5.79 1.87
C ASN A 112 -17.99 4.54 2.74
N GLY A 113 -17.65 3.41 2.11
CA GLY A 113 -17.34 2.15 2.80
C GLY A 113 -16.19 2.33 3.77
N THR A 114 -15.07 2.85 3.29
CA THR A 114 -13.86 3.04 4.10
C THR A 114 -14.06 4.01 5.26
N HIS A 115 -14.85 5.07 5.07
CA HIS A 115 -15.19 5.99 6.16
C HIS A 115 -16.07 5.34 7.24
N ARG A 116 -17.01 4.47 6.85
CA ARG A 116 -17.82 3.68 7.79
C ARG A 116 -16.99 2.66 8.53
N GLU A 117 -16.07 1.98 7.86
CA GLU A 117 -15.15 1.00 8.45
C GLU A 117 -14.24 1.64 9.49
N TRP A 118 -13.65 2.78 9.15
CA TRP A 118 -12.86 3.59 10.06
C TRP A 118 -13.65 4.11 11.26
N ASN A 119 -14.92 4.47 11.08
CA ASN A 119 -15.86 4.96 12.10
C ASN A 119 -15.22 5.94 13.10
N GLY A 120 -14.64 7.04 12.60
CA GLY A 120 -14.03 8.05 13.45
C GLY A 120 -12.79 7.57 14.24
N GLY A 121 -12.21 6.43 13.86
CA GLY A 121 -11.05 5.81 14.53
C GLY A 121 -11.39 4.63 15.43
N ALA A 122 -12.66 4.25 15.54
CA ALA A 122 -13.08 3.08 16.33
C ALA A 122 -12.69 1.76 15.66
N MET A 123 -12.50 1.75 14.33
CA MET A 123 -12.14 0.56 13.52
C MET A 123 -13.13 -0.60 13.69
N ASP A 124 -14.38 -0.31 13.91
CA ASP A 124 -15.43 -1.28 14.25
C ASP A 124 -16.58 -1.35 13.23
N GLY A 125 -16.46 -0.65 12.09
CA GLY A 125 -17.49 -0.61 11.06
C GLY A 125 -17.31 -1.63 9.92
N PHE A 126 -16.26 -2.45 9.90
CA PHE A 126 -15.94 -3.34 8.77
C PHE A 126 -17.04 -4.36 8.47
N THR A 127 -17.60 -4.99 9.48
CA THR A 127 -18.71 -5.93 9.30
C THR A 127 -19.96 -5.24 8.79
N ALA A 128 -20.29 -4.07 9.34
CA ALA A 128 -21.51 -3.32 8.94
C ALA A 128 -21.42 -2.77 7.51
N ALA A 129 -20.24 -2.32 7.07
CA ALA A 129 -20.01 -1.84 5.72
C ALA A 129 -20.07 -2.98 4.68
N ASN A 130 -19.79 -4.21 5.07
CA ASN A 130 -19.64 -5.37 4.19
C ASN A 130 -20.78 -6.38 4.25
N VAL A 131 -21.96 -5.96 4.70
CA VAL A 131 -23.20 -6.76 4.62
C VAL A 131 -23.66 -6.83 3.18
N ASP A 132 -23.83 -8.05 2.64
CA ASP A 132 -24.38 -8.28 1.32
C ASP A 132 -25.25 -9.56 1.27
N ALA A 133 -25.75 -9.90 0.08
CA ALA A 133 -26.57 -11.11 -0.11
C ALA A 133 -25.80 -12.42 0.13
N HIS A 134 -24.46 -12.41 0.02
CA HIS A 134 -23.59 -13.57 0.24
C HIS A 134 -23.17 -13.69 1.71
N ASP A 135 -23.18 -12.58 2.45
CA ASP A 135 -22.77 -12.52 3.85
C ASP A 135 -23.57 -11.47 4.63
N PRO A 136 -24.70 -11.84 5.21
CA PRO A 136 -25.54 -10.92 5.97
C PRO A 136 -24.89 -10.44 7.28
N THR A 137 -23.76 -11.00 7.69
CA THR A 137 -23.02 -10.59 8.88
C THR A 137 -21.78 -9.75 8.56
N GLY A 138 -21.40 -9.62 7.29
CA GLY A 138 -20.18 -8.97 6.86
C GLY A 138 -18.89 -9.64 7.35
N SER A 139 -18.99 -10.91 7.76
CA SER A 139 -17.89 -11.67 8.38
C SER A 139 -16.67 -11.83 7.47
N ARG A 140 -16.86 -11.78 6.14
CA ARG A 140 -15.76 -11.91 5.17
C ARG A 140 -14.68 -10.86 5.37
N SER A 141 -15.03 -9.67 5.84
CA SER A 141 -14.07 -8.61 6.16
C SER A 141 -13.08 -8.99 7.28
N MET A 142 -13.46 -9.93 8.16
CA MET A 142 -12.69 -10.34 9.35
C MET A 142 -11.75 -11.54 9.11
N GLY A 143 -11.62 -11.99 7.88
CA GLY A 143 -10.74 -13.11 7.53
C GLY A 143 -9.26 -12.72 7.52
N TYR A 144 -8.36 -13.61 7.96
CA TYR A 144 -6.91 -13.43 7.82
C TYR A 144 -6.23 -14.65 7.21
N TYR A 145 -5.05 -14.42 6.59
CA TYR A 145 -4.15 -15.48 6.11
C TYR A 145 -2.93 -15.60 7.01
N ASP A 146 -2.26 -16.77 6.95
CA ASP A 146 -1.02 -17.02 7.65
C ASP A 146 0.05 -17.64 6.73
N ARG A 147 1.21 -18.03 7.29
CA ARG A 147 2.31 -18.63 6.53
C ARG A 147 1.97 -19.92 5.78
N ARG A 148 0.88 -20.62 6.17
CA ARG A 148 0.45 -21.87 5.51
C ARG A 148 -0.20 -21.54 4.17
N ASP A 149 -0.84 -20.39 4.08
CA ASP A 149 -1.54 -19.90 2.89
C ASP A 149 -0.58 -19.13 1.97
N LEU A 150 0.24 -18.25 2.56
CA LEU A 150 1.11 -17.31 1.87
C LEU A 150 2.61 -17.48 2.27
N PRO A 151 3.19 -18.70 2.09
CA PRO A 151 4.52 -19.01 2.61
C PRO A 151 5.64 -18.14 2.02
N PHE A 152 5.51 -17.70 0.77
CA PHE A 152 6.50 -16.82 0.15
C PHE A 152 6.47 -15.42 0.79
N TYR A 153 5.29 -14.83 0.97
CA TYR A 153 5.14 -13.53 1.60
C TYR A 153 5.66 -13.54 3.04
N TYR A 154 5.22 -14.48 3.85
CA TYR A 154 5.70 -14.59 5.23
C TYR A 154 7.23 -14.73 5.32
N ALA A 155 7.85 -15.47 4.42
CA ALA A 155 9.31 -15.58 4.37
C ALA A 155 9.98 -14.28 3.90
N LEU A 156 9.39 -13.58 2.92
CA LEU A 156 9.87 -12.30 2.40
C LEU A 156 9.83 -11.22 3.49
N TYR A 157 8.66 -10.96 4.05
CA TYR A 157 8.44 -9.96 5.08
C TYR A 157 9.22 -10.25 6.35
N ARG A 158 9.39 -11.52 6.73
CA ARG A 158 10.21 -11.90 7.88
C ARG A 158 11.69 -11.63 7.69
N LYS A 159 12.21 -11.71 6.48
CA LYS A 159 13.66 -11.56 6.20
C LYS A 159 14.08 -10.11 6.00
N PHE A 160 13.31 -9.36 5.23
CA PHE A 160 13.60 -8.01 4.82
C PHE A 160 13.02 -6.95 5.77
N ALA A 161 13.32 -5.69 5.50
CA ALA A 161 12.75 -4.57 6.23
C ALA A 161 11.29 -4.36 5.83
N THR A 162 10.41 -4.18 6.81
CA THR A 162 8.98 -3.91 6.63
C THR A 162 8.52 -2.77 7.53
N GLY A 163 7.40 -2.14 7.20
CA GLY A 163 6.69 -1.21 8.09
C GLY A 163 5.41 -1.86 8.59
N ASP A 164 5.05 -1.62 9.84
CA ASP A 164 3.76 -1.99 10.40
C ASP A 164 2.87 -0.76 10.67
N ARG A 165 3.32 0.39 10.21
CA ARG A 165 2.60 1.66 10.15
C ARG A 165 2.64 2.25 8.74
N PHE A 166 2.54 1.39 7.72
CA PHE A 166 2.39 1.83 6.35
C PHE A 166 0.90 1.82 6.00
N PHE A 167 0.40 2.98 5.63
CA PHE A 167 -1.01 3.23 5.36
C PHE A 167 -1.22 3.46 3.87
N CYS A 168 -2.39 3.15 3.31
CA CYS A 168 -2.75 3.75 2.05
C CYS A 168 -2.95 5.26 2.21
N SER A 169 -2.94 6.02 1.12
CA SER A 169 -2.80 7.48 1.21
C SER A 169 -4.06 8.22 1.63
N LEU A 170 -5.23 7.60 1.46
CA LEU A 170 -6.53 8.16 1.85
C LEU A 170 -7.56 7.04 2.08
N LEU A 171 -8.65 7.39 2.79
CA LEU A 171 -9.80 6.53 3.03
C LEU A 171 -10.66 6.43 1.76
N SER A 172 -10.19 5.67 0.77
CA SER A 172 -10.87 5.47 -0.51
C SER A 172 -10.30 4.27 -1.27
N GLN A 173 -10.78 4.08 -2.48
CA GLN A 173 -10.51 2.95 -3.36
C GLN A 173 -9.21 3.07 -4.17
N THR A 174 -9.01 2.16 -5.09
CA THR A 174 -7.81 1.89 -5.89
C THR A 174 -7.22 3.12 -6.59
N PHE A 175 -7.98 3.78 -7.48
CA PHE A 175 -7.41 4.82 -8.34
C PHE A 175 -6.90 6.02 -7.54
N PRO A 176 -7.69 6.61 -6.62
CA PRO A 176 -7.20 7.70 -5.80
C PRO A 176 -5.90 7.36 -5.04
N ASN A 177 -5.81 6.17 -4.44
CA ASN A 177 -4.62 5.73 -3.72
C ASN A 177 -3.41 5.54 -4.64
N ARG A 178 -3.59 4.95 -5.82
CA ARG A 178 -2.52 4.82 -6.83
C ARG A 178 -2.05 6.16 -7.38
N PHE A 179 -2.96 7.15 -7.48
CA PHE A 179 -2.57 8.50 -7.89
C PHE A 179 -1.61 9.15 -6.88
N TYR A 180 -1.79 8.93 -5.58
CA TYR A 180 -0.84 9.42 -4.58
C TYR A 180 0.58 8.85 -4.77
N LEU A 181 0.72 7.58 -5.16
CA LEU A 181 2.02 7.00 -5.47
C LEU A 181 2.71 7.71 -6.66
N LEU A 182 1.94 8.16 -7.64
CA LEU A 182 2.48 8.67 -8.91
C LEU A 182 2.47 10.19 -9.01
N ALA A 183 1.62 10.87 -8.23
CA ALA A 183 1.41 12.31 -8.33
C ALA A 183 1.40 13.05 -6.98
N GLY A 184 1.40 12.33 -5.85
CA GLY A 184 1.32 12.93 -4.51
C GLY A 184 -0.07 13.46 -4.15
N THR A 185 -1.08 13.30 -5.01
CA THR A 185 -2.46 13.75 -4.87
C THR A 185 -3.38 12.92 -5.74
N SER A 186 -4.67 12.89 -5.41
CA SER A 186 -5.70 12.31 -6.27
C SER A 186 -6.43 13.33 -7.15
N PHE A 187 -5.99 14.60 -7.16
CA PHE A 187 -6.63 15.69 -7.92
C PHE A 187 -8.12 15.88 -7.59
N GLY A 188 -8.51 15.61 -6.36
CA GLY A 188 -9.88 15.66 -5.91
C GLY A 188 -10.67 14.36 -6.08
N HIS A 189 -10.18 13.40 -6.86
CA HIS A 189 -10.89 12.14 -7.09
C HIS A 189 -10.94 11.28 -5.84
N ILE A 190 -12.11 10.73 -5.59
CA ILE A 190 -12.42 9.81 -4.48
C ILE A 190 -13.00 8.48 -4.98
N ARG A 191 -13.09 8.29 -6.31
CA ARG A 191 -13.65 7.12 -6.98
C ARG A 191 -12.70 6.59 -8.06
N ASN A 192 -12.99 5.38 -8.55
CA ASN A 192 -12.29 4.78 -9.68
C ASN A 192 -12.80 5.33 -11.02
N ASP A 193 -12.77 6.66 -11.14
CA ASP A 193 -13.20 7.35 -12.35
C ASP A 193 -12.08 7.36 -13.38
N PHE A 194 -12.39 7.00 -14.61
CA PHE A 194 -11.46 7.18 -15.71
C PHE A 194 -11.38 8.66 -16.08
N PRO A 195 -10.16 9.22 -16.12
CA PRO A 195 -10.01 10.63 -16.47
C PRO A 195 -10.42 10.89 -17.92
N GLY A 196 -11.00 12.07 -18.14
CA GLY A 196 -11.21 12.59 -19.49
C GLY A 196 -9.90 12.82 -20.26
N PRO A 197 -9.96 13.11 -21.56
CA PRO A 197 -8.75 13.22 -22.40
C PRO A 197 -7.73 14.27 -21.94
N THR A 198 -8.19 15.32 -21.24
CA THR A 198 -7.38 16.44 -20.76
C THR A 198 -7.15 16.44 -19.25
N GLU A 199 -7.77 15.53 -18.51
CA GLU A 199 -7.57 15.39 -17.07
C GLU A 199 -6.22 14.79 -16.75
N PHE A 200 -5.76 15.03 -15.52
CA PHE A 200 -4.43 14.61 -15.04
C PHE A 200 -3.30 15.11 -15.96
N ALA A 201 -3.42 16.39 -16.37
CA ALA A 201 -2.35 17.09 -17.09
C ALA A 201 -1.28 17.65 -16.14
N GLN A 202 -1.53 17.64 -14.82
CA GLN A 202 -0.60 18.12 -13.81
C GLN A 202 0.66 17.25 -13.78
N PRO A 203 1.79 17.81 -13.30
CA PRO A 203 3.03 17.05 -13.18
C PRO A 203 2.89 15.81 -12.29
N THR A 204 3.51 14.73 -12.73
CA THR A 204 3.62 13.46 -12.03
C THR A 204 5.09 13.14 -11.78
N ILE A 205 5.37 12.02 -11.11
CA ILE A 205 6.75 11.52 -10.96
C ILE A 205 7.43 11.34 -12.33
N PHE A 206 6.69 10.96 -13.37
CA PHE A 206 7.24 10.75 -14.71
C PHE A 206 7.80 12.04 -15.31
N ASN A 207 7.12 13.18 -15.11
CA ASN A 207 7.65 14.48 -15.51
C ASN A 207 8.94 14.81 -14.75
N ARG A 208 8.95 14.59 -13.42
CA ARG A 208 10.13 14.88 -12.58
C ARG A 208 11.34 14.02 -12.96
N LEU A 209 11.10 12.75 -13.32
CA LEU A 209 12.16 11.84 -13.78
C LEU A 209 12.74 12.29 -15.12
N ASP A 210 11.88 12.66 -16.07
CA ASP A 210 12.33 13.18 -17.37
C ASP A 210 13.08 14.51 -17.26
N ASP A 211 12.58 15.44 -16.45
CA ASP A 211 13.22 16.75 -16.19
C ASP A 211 14.63 16.58 -15.60
N ALA A 212 14.85 15.50 -14.84
CA ALA A 212 16.13 15.17 -14.24
C ALA A 212 17.00 14.20 -15.08
N GLY A 213 16.54 13.79 -16.27
CA GLY A 213 17.23 12.82 -17.11
C GLY A 213 17.35 11.42 -16.50
N VAL A 214 16.43 11.06 -15.60
CA VAL A 214 16.38 9.76 -14.93
C VAL A 214 15.58 8.78 -15.79
N ALA A 215 16.21 7.70 -16.21
CA ALA A 215 15.57 6.68 -17.03
C ALA A 215 14.49 5.92 -16.24
N TRP A 216 13.31 5.78 -16.82
CA TRP A 216 12.19 5.07 -16.21
C TRP A 216 11.40 4.24 -17.21
N LYS A 217 10.73 3.21 -16.74
CA LYS A 217 9.77 2.39 -17.49
C LYS A 217 8.60 1.98 -16.61
N VAL A 218 7.46 1.75 -17.24
CA VAL A 218 6.32 1.03 -16.68
C VAL A 218 6.21 -0.32 -17.38
N TYR A 219 6.22 -1.40 -16.62
CA TYR A 219 6.06 -2.75 -17.12
C TYR A 219 4.69 -3.28 -16.74
N SER A 220 3.81 -3.45 -17.70
CA SER A 220 2.43 -3.85 -17.44
C SER A 220 2.13 -5.23 -17.99
N SER A 221 1.36 -5.98 -17.21
CA SER A 221 0.85 -7.28 -17.62
C SER A 221 -0.39 -7.17 -18.52
N GLN A 222 -1.13 -6.05 -18.42
CA GLN A 222 -2.35 -5.81 -19.19
C GLN A 222 -2.57 -4.30 -19.38
N PHE A 223 -3.18 -3.62 -18.43
CA PHE A 223 -3.45 -2.20 -18.45
C PHE A 223 -2.35 -1.44 -17.67
N PRO A 224 -1.57 -0.55 -18.29
CA PRO A 224 -0.60 0.25 -17.58
C PRO A 224 -1.31 1.40 -16.85
N PHE A 225 -1.29 1.36 -15.52
CA PHE A 225 -1.99 2.36 -14.70
C PHE A 225 -1.51 3.80 -15.00
N ALA A 226 -0.23 3.95 -15.32
CA ALA A 226 0.34 5.24 -15.71
C ALA A 226 -0.32 5.88 -16.94
N ASN A 227 -1.02 5.10 -17.77
CA ASN A 227 -1.76 5.64 -18.93
C ASN A 227 -3.02 6.43 -18.54
N LEU A 228 -3.42 6.43 -17.28
CA LEU A 228 -4.43 7.37 -16.78
C LEU A 228 -3.92 8.82 -16.83
N PHE A 229 -2.62 9.04 -16.73
CA PHE A 229 -2.03 10.38 -16.84
C PHE A 229 -1.78 10.78 -18.30
N ALA A 230 -2.27 11.97 -18.66
CA ALA A 230 -2.16 12.49 -20.02
C ALA A 230 -0.71 12.51 -20.52
N TYR A 231 0.25 12.89 -19.69
CA TYR A 231 1.66 12.96 -20.05
C TYR A 231 2.21 11.60 -20.55
N VAL A 232 1.96 10.53 -19.81
CA VAL A 232 2.41 9.18 -20.21
C VAL A 232 1.67 8.71 -21.46
N ARG A 233 0.35 8.84 -21.45
CA ARG A 233 -0.53 8.38 -22.54
C ARG A 233 -0.19 9.03 -23.89
N THR A 234 0.17 10.33 -23.90
CA THR A 234 0.34 11.08 -25.16
C THR A 234 1.80 11.26 -25.58
N THR A 235 2.74 11.25 -24.63
CA THR A 235 4.13 11.64 -24.94
C THR A 235 5.18 10.59 -24.55
N ARG A 236 4.84 9.57 -23.77
CA ARG A 236 5.82 8.62 -23.20
C ARG A 236 5.44 7.14 -23.39
N GLN A 237 4.65 6.83 -24.41
CA GLN A 237 4.28 5.43 -24.69
C GLN A 237 5.49 4.50 -24.93
N ALA A 238 6.59 5.04 -25.40
CA ALA A 238 7.85 4.30 -25.55
C ALA A 238 8.45 3.80 -24.22
N ASN A 239 8.02 4.38 -23.09
CA ASN A 239 8.44 3.95 -21.76
C ASN A 239 7.49 2.88 -21.15
N VAL A 240 6.37 2.59 -21.79
CA VAL A 240 5.41 1.59 -21.38
C VAL A 240 5.67 0.28 -22.10
N MET A 241 6.02 -0.76 -21.35
CA MET A 241 6.49 -2.04 -21.87
C MET A 241 5.62 -3.21 -21.37
N PRO A 242 5.51 -4.29 -22.13
CA PRO A 242 4.89 -5.50 -21.61
C PRO A 242 5.74 -6.09 -20.46
N ILE A 243 5.10 -6.77 -19.50
CA ILE A 243 5.78 -7.39 -18.34
C ILE A 243 6.91 -8.35 -18.73
N ALA A 244 6.84 -8.98 -19.90
CA ALA A 244 7.92 -9.83 -20.42
C ALA A 244 9.25 -9.06 -20.55
N GLN A 245 9.19 -7.76 -20.85
CA GLN A 245 10.37 -6.91 -20.96
C GLN A 245 11.02 -6.66 -19.59
N TYR A 246 10.24 -6.59 -18.48
CA TYR A 246 10.81 -6.55 -17.14
C TYR A 246 11.73 -7.73 -16.85
N PHE A 247 11.27 -8.94 -17.20
CA PHE A 247 12.06 -10.15 -17.00
C PHE A 247 13.31 -10.18 -17.87
N ALA A 248 13.21 -9.70 -19.12
CA ALA A 248 14.35 -9.58 -20.02
C ALA A 248 15.35 -8.53 -19.53
N ASP A 249 14.89 -7.34 -19.15
CA ASP A 249 15.74 -6.25 -18.65
C ASP A 249 16.43 -6.66 -17.35
N ALA A 250 15.71 -7.31 -16.44
CA ALA A 250 16.29 -7.84 -15.20
C ALA A 250 17.39 -8.88 -15.48
N ALA A 251 17.15 -9.82 -16.38
CA ALA A 251 18.11 -10.86 -16.74
C ALA A 251 19.37 -10.29 -17.41
N ASN A 252 19.22 -9.26 -18.22
CA ASN A 252 20.31 -8.61 -18.95
C ASN A 252 21.04 -7.53 -18.12
N GLY A 253 20.51 -7.13 -16.95
CA GLY A 253 21.05 -6.03 -16.15
C GLY A 253 20.80 -4.66 -16.79
N THR A 254 19.68 -4.48 -17.47
CA THR A 254 19.27 -3.27 -18.20
C THR A 254 17.97 -2.65 -17.66
N LEU A 255 17.61 -2.97 -16.41
CA LEU A 255 16.51 -2.26 -15.75
C LEU A 255 16.81 -0.75 -15.71
N PRO A 256 15.78 0.11 -15.93
CA PRO A 256 15.93 1.55 -15.80
C PRO A 256 16.19 1.94 -14.32
N GLN A 257 16.53 3.20 -14.11
CA GLN A 257 16.75 3.74 -12.77
C GLN A 257 15.49 3.69 -11.90
N VAL A 258 14.31 3.88 -12.51
CA VAL A 258 13.00 3.70 -11.85
C VAL A 258 12.09 2.83 -12.72
N ALA A 259 11.56 1.77 -12.14
CA ALA A 259 10.67 0.83 -12.79
C ALA A 259 9.37 0.69 -11.98
N PHE A 260 8.23 0.91 -12.61
CA PHE A 260 6.94 0.57 -12.07
C PHE A 260 6.45 -0.74 -12.70
N VAL A 261 5.88 -1.62 -11.90
CA VAL A 261 5.39 -2.91 -12.36
C VAL A 261 3.92 -3.04 -12.02
N ASP A 262 3.10 -3.21 -13.05
CA ASP A 262 1.66 -3.40 -12.93
C ASP A 262 1.29 -4.88 -13.15
N PRO A 263 0.44 -5.47 -12.28
CA PRO A 263 -0.08 -6.81 -12.43
C PRO A 263 -1.14 -6.91 -13.54
N ILE A 264 -1.83 -8.04 -13.63
CA ILE A 264 -3.06 -8.18 -14.41
C ILE A 264 -4.21 -7.73 -13.54
N PHE A 265 -4.87 -6.66 -13.94
CA PHE A 265 -6.11 -6.15 -13.36
C PHE A 265 -7.32 -6.74 -14.08
N ALA A 266 -8.43 -6.95 -13.37
CA ALA A 266 -9.73 -7.27 -13.93
C ALA A 266 -9.74 -8.42 -14.98
N ASP A 267 -9.28 -9.60 -14.59
CA ASP A 267 -9.39 -10.85 -15.37
C ASP A 267 -10.23 -11.87 -14.55
N ARG A 268 -10.26 -13.11 -14.99
CA ARG A 268 -10.87 -14.20 -14.24
C ARG A 268 -10.11 -14.42 -12.92
N PRO A 269 -10.80 -14.75 -11.81
CA PRO A 269 -10.17 -14.94 -10.50
C PRO A 269 -9.00 -15.94 -10.46
N THR A 270 -8.92 -16.83 -11.47
CA THR A 270 -7.86 -17.83 -11.62
C THR A 270 -6.65 -17.34 -12.42
N ARG A 271 -6.71 -16.13 -12.99
CA ARG A 271 -5.65 -15.55 -13.84
C ARG A 271 -5.21 -14.16 -13.40
N GLU A 272 -6.10 -13.42 -12.82
CA GLU A 272 -5.86 -12.14 -12.20
C GLU A 272 -4.80 -12.28 -11.11
N ASN A 273 -3.79 -11.41 -11.11
CA ASN A 273 -2.63 -11.59 -10.26
C ASN A 273 -2.25 -10.33 -9.47
N ASP A 274 -3.16 -9.37 -9.41
CA ASP A 274 -3.10 -8.19 -8.55
C ASP A 274 -3.56 -8.46 -7.12
N GLU A 275 -4.27 -9.57 -6.89
CA GLU A 275 -4.85 -10.01 -5.62
C GLU A 275 -6.19 -9.33 -5.24
N HIS A 276 -6.72 -8.45 -6.11
CA HIS A 276 -8.05 -7.86 -5.90
C HIS A 276 -9.12 -8.96 -5.72
N PRO A 277 -10.01 -8.89 -4.70
CA PRO A 277 -11.15 -9.79 -4.64
C PRO A 277 -12.04 -9.70 -5.92
N PRO A 278 -12.48 -10.81 -6.49
CA PRO A 278 -12.41 -12.18 -5.99
C PRO A 278 -11.18 -12.99 -6.41
N ALA A 279 -10.09 -12.38 -6.88
CA ALA A 279 -8.90 -13.09 -7.37
C ALA A 279 -8.27 -14.02 -6.32
N ASN A 280 -7.62 -15.09 -6.81
CA ASN A 280 -6.93 -16.03 -5.95
C ASN A 280 -5.59 -15.43 -5.46
N VAL A 281 -5.48 -15.26 -4.15
CA VAL A 281 -4.29 -14.66 -3.49
C VAL A 281 -2.98 -15.40 -3.78
N GLN A 282 -3.00 -16.69 -4.10
CA GLN A 282 -1.79 -17.43 -4.44
C GLN A 282 -1.33 -17.21 -5.88
N VAL A 283 -2.22 -16.78 -6.77
CA VAL A 283 -1.87 -16.37 -8.14
C VAL A 283 -1.08 -15.07 -8.09
N GLY A 284 -1.51 -14.09 -7.28
CA GLY A 284 -0.77 -12.87 -7.05
C GLY A 284 0.57 -13.12 -6.33
N GLN A 285 0.56 -13.94 -5.26
CA GLN A 285 1.81 -14.32 -4.59
C GLN A 285 2.82 -14.97 -5.57
N GLU A 286 2.37 -15.78 -6.52
CA GLU A 286 3.22 -16.40 -7.53
C GLU A 286 3.82 -15.33 -8.45
N PHE A 287 3.01 -14.40 -8.95
CA PHE A 287 3.45 -13.27 -9.76
C PHE A 287 4.51 -12.44 -9.04
N VAL A 288 4.25 -11.98 -7.83
CA VAL A 288 5.22 -11.23 -7.00
C VAL A 288 6.51 -12.04 -6.81
N SER A 289 6.39 -13.35 -6.58
CA SER A 289 7.58 -14.20 -6.43
C SER A 289 8.45 -14.24 -7.68
N ARG A 290 7.85 -14.15 -8.87
CA ARG A 290 8.60 -14.08 -10.15
C ARG A 290 9.31 -12.76 -10.29
N VAL A 291 8.61 -11.64 -9.99
CA VAL A 291 9.19 -10.30 -10.04
C VAL A 291 10.40 -10.19 -9.09
N VAL A 292 10.23 -10.60 -7.83
CA VAL A 292 11.30 -10.59 -6.83
C VAL A 292 12.48 -11.49 -7.25
N LYS A 293 12.21 -12.69 -7.76
CA LYS A 293 13.27 -13.62 -8.21
C LYS A 293 14.03 -13.09 -9.40
N ALA A 294 13.36 -12.43 -10.36
CA ALA A 294 14.02 -11.80 -11.48
C ALA A 294 15.06 -10.76 -11.00
N LEU A 295 14.67 -9.94 -10.03
CA LEU A 295 15.59 -8.98 -9.41
C LEU A 295 16.75 -9.67 -8.65
N PHE A 296 16.48 -10.77 -7.94
CA PHE A 296 17.50 -11.54 -7.22
C PHE A 296 18.58 -12.13 -8.15
N THR A 297 18.20 -12.49 -9.37
CA THR A 297 19.12 -13.06 -10.36
C THR A 297 19.71 -12.01 -11.30
N SER A 298 19.25 -10.77 -11.22
CA SER A 298 19.75 -9.67 -12.03
C SER A 298 21.21 -9.32 -11.71
N PRO A 299 22.05 -9.02 -12.71
CA PRO A 299 23.36 -8.40 -12.50
C PRO A 299 23.28 -7.10 -11.68
N GLN A 300 22.16 -6.38 -11.73
CA GLN A 300 21.93 -5.14 -11.01
C GLN A 300 21.55 -5.35 -9.53
N TRP A 301 21.31 -6.59 -9.07
CA TRP A 301 20.90 -6.85 -7.68
C TRP A 301 21.70 -6.07 -6.65
N ARG A 302 23.03 -6.00 -6.85
CA ARG A 302 23.91 -5.35 -5.87
C ARG A 302 23.62 -3.87 -5.61
N ARG A 303 22.90 -3.21 -6.50
CA ARG A 303 22.55 -1.78 -6.45
C ARG A 303 21.08 -1.56 -6.78
N ALA A 304 20.22 -2.50 -6.38
CA ALA A 304 18.79 -2.42 -6.63
C ALA A 304 17.98 -2.42 -5.33
N ALA A 305 16.78 -1.85 -5.39
CA ALA A 305 15.75 -1.99 -4.38
C ALA A 305 14.41 -2.26 -5.06
N LEU A 306 13.57 -3.06 -4.40
CA LEU A 306 12.16 -3.24 -4.76
C LEU A 306 11.30 -2.90 -3.56
N PHE A 307 10.31 -2.04 -3.78
CA PHE A 307 9.23 -1.74 -2.87
C PHE A 307 8.00 -2.54 -3.31
N LEU A 308 7.52 -3.42 -2.45
CA LEU A 308 6.24 -4.11 -2.62
C LEU A 308 5.25 -3.53 -1.64
N THR A 309 4.11 -3.07 -2.13
CA THR A 309 3.01 -2.58 -1.32
C THR A 309 1.67 -2.90 -1.96
N TYR A 310 0.59 -2.44 -1.35
CA TYR A 310 -0.79 -2.55 -1.81
C TYR A 310 -1.39 -1.16 -1.90
N ASP A 311 -2.34 -0.96 -2.80
CA ASP A 311 -2.97 0.34 -3.01
C ASP A 311 -3.90 0.75 -1.86
N GLU A 312 -4.76 -0.18 -1.40
CA GLU A 312 -5.63 0.02 -0.26
C GLU A 312 -6.06 -1.34 0.35
N HIS A 313 -6.95 -1.35 1.34
CA HIS A 313 -7.23 -2.48 2.21
C HIS A 313 -8.28 -3.48 1.68
N GLY A 314 -9.07 -3.11 0.65
CA GLY A 314 -10.08 -3.97 0.02
C GLY A 314 -11.27 -4.34 0.92
N GLY A 315 -11.66 -3.48 1.85
CA GLY A 315 -12.72 -3.76 2.81
C GLY A 315 -12.34 -4.75 3.93
N PHE A 316 -11.07 -5.22 3.95
CA PHE A 316 -10.59 -6.13 4.99
C PHE A 316 -10.17 -5.39 6.25
N PHE A 317 -10.51 -5.98 7.39
CA PHE A 317 -10.23 -5.45 8.72
C PHE A 317 -8.76 -5.13 8.96
N ASP A 318 -8.54 -4.03 9.64
CA ASP A 318 -7.30 -3.67 10.31
C ASP A 318 -7.62 -2.99 11.63
N HIS A 319 -6.88 -3.34 12.69
CA HIS A 319 -7.18 -2.82 14.03
C HIS A 319 -6.57 -1.45 14.31
N VAL A 320 -5.68 -0.95 13.46
CA VAL A 320 -4.95 0.31 13.72
C VAL A 320 -5.61 1.48 13.00
N PRO A 321 -6.09 2.49 13.74
CA PRO A 321 -6.66 3.67 13.12
C PRO A 321 -5.59 4.48 12.37
N PRO A 322 -5.89 4.91 11.13
CA PRO A 322 -4.99 5.76 10.37
C PRO A 322 -4.82 7.13 11.03
N PRO A 323 -3.58 7.66 11.12
CA PRO A 323 -3.32 8.98 11.67
C PRO A 323 -3.70 10.09 10.68
N SER A 324 -3.71 11.32 11.17
CA SER A 324 -3.82 12.52 10.32
C SER A 324 -2.63 12.64 9.38
N ALA A 325 -2.85 13.28 8.24
CA ALA A 325 -1.88 13.43 7.16
C ALA A 325 -1.84 14.86 6.64
N CYS A 326 -0.75 15.25 6.00
CA CYS A 326 -0.66 16.52 5.28
C CYS A 326 -1.68 16.56 4.13
N VAL A 327 -2.44 17.63 4.02
CA VAL A 327 -3.26 17.90 2.83
C VAL A 327 -2.33 18.10 1.63
N PRO A 328 -2.53 17.41 0.51
CA PRO A 328 -1.57 17.43 -0.60
C PRO A 328 -1.51 18.78 -1.32
N ASP A 329 -2.67 19.38 -1.56
CA ASP A 329 -2.86 20.60 -2.34
C ASP A 329 -4.17 21.32 -1.94
N ALA A 330 -4.58 22.29 -2.70
CA ALA A 330 -5.81 23.06 -2.45
C ALA A 330 -7.07 22.45 -3.12
N ILE A 331 -6.96 21.29 -3.75
CA ILE A 331 -8.08 20.63 -4.44
C ILE A 331 -8.85 19.78 -3.43
N PRO A 332 -10.11 20.12 -3.11
CA PRO A 332 -10.90 19.36 -2.16
C PRO A 332 -11.40 18.04 -2.79
N PRO A 333 -11.88 17.08 -1.96
CA PRO A 333 -12.57 15.91 -2.48
C PRO A 333 -13.80 16.29 -3.30
N MET A 334 -13.98 15.65 -4.44
CA MET A 334 -15.16 15.80 -5.30
C MET A 334 -16.32 14.98 -4.75
N LEU A 335 -16.94 15.51 -3.68
CA LEU A 335 -18.06 14.87 -3.01
C LEU A 335 -19.38 15.08 -3.77
N GLU A 336 -20.21 14.05 -3.81
CA GLU A 336 -21.57 14.07 -4.33
C GLU A 336 -22.59 14.00 -3.18
N PRO A 337 -23.87 14.37 -3.43
CA PRO A 337 -24.92 14.18 -2.43
C PRO A 337 -25.01 12.71 -1.97
N GLY A 338 -24.86 12.49 -0.67
CA GLY A 338 -24.85 11.15 -0.06
C GLY A 338 -23.47 10.59 0.24
N ASP A 339 -22.40 11.28 -0.15
CA ASP A 339 -21.06 10.92 0.28
C ASP A 339 -20.83 11.24 1.75
N GLU A 340 -20.07 10.37 2.42
CA GLU A 340 -19.58 10.65 3.76
C GLU A 340 -18.69 11.91 3.74
N PRO A 341 -18.88 12.83 4.70
CA PRO A 341 -18.05 14.03 4.76
C PRO A 341 -16.60 13.67 5.09
N GLY A 342 -15.65 14.25 4.38
CA GLY A 342 -14.23 14.00 4.59
C GLY A 342 -13.34 15.01 3.89
N ALA A 343 -12.06 14.86 4.09
CA ALA A 343 -10.99 15.65 3.47
C ALA A 343 -9.78 14.76 3.20
N PHE A 344 -8.76 15.32 2.53
CA PHE A 344 -7.49 14.64 2.29
C PHE A 344 -6.47 14.85 3.43
N ASP A 345 -6.96 14.98 4.66
CA ASP A 345 -6.18 15.30 5.86
C ASP A 345 -5.86 14.05 6.74
N ARG A 346 -6.12 12.85 6.19
CA ARG A 346 -5.90 11.57 6.87
C ARG A 346 -5.39 10.52 5.90
N TYR A 347 -4.53 9.62 6.40
CA TYR A 347 -4.19 8.39 5.69
C TYR A 347 -5.39 7.44 5.66
N GLY A 348 -5.35 6.44 4.80
CA GLY A 348 -6.30 5.34 4.79
C GLY A 348 -5.86 4.17 5.67
N ILE A 349 -6.50 3.01 5.51
CA ILE A 349 -6.24 1.81 6.31
C ILE A 349 -4.83 1.27 6.02
N ARG A 350 -4.20 0.59 7.00
CA ARG A 350 -2.87 0.00 6.83
C ARG A 350 -2.84 -1.04 5.72
N VAL A 351 -1.76 -1.01 4.95
CA VAL A 351 -1.47 -2.00 3.91
C VAL A 351 -0.05 -2.58 4.09
N PRO A 352 0.24 -3.78 3.59
CA PRO A 352 1.56 -4.36 3.67
C PRO A 352 2.61 -3.57 2.90
N VAL A 353 3.82 -3.43 3.46
CA VAL A 353 5.00 -2.92 2.74
C VAL A 353 6.24 -3.72 3.09
N VAL A 354 7.08 -4.00 2.10
CA VAL A 354 8.41 -4.57 2.31
C VAL A 354 9.42 -3.99 1.31
N VAL A 355 10.61 -3.69 1.82
CA VAL A 355 11.75 -3.23 1.01
C VAL A 355 12.72 -4.38 0.79
N VAL A 356 12.88 -4.78 -0.46
CA VAL A 356 13.73 -5.89 -0.89
C VAL A 356 14.97 -5.34 -1.58
N SER A 357 16.11 -5.36 -0.88
CA SER A 357 17.36 -4.78 -1.35
C SER A 357 18.55 -5.46 -0.68
N PRO A 358 19.76 -5.45 -1.28
CA PRO A 358 20.99 -5.78 -0.57
C PRO A 358 21.19 -4.92 0.69
N TYR A 359 20.75 -3.68 0.63
CA TYR A 359 20.89 -2.67 1.69
C TYR A 359 19.72 -2.69 2.69
N ALA A 360 18.66 -3.44 2.45
CA ALA A 360 17.55 -3.54 3.40
C ALA A 360 18.03 -4.07 4.75
N ARG A 361 17.63 -3.45 5.84
CA ARG A 361 17.92 -3.94 7.20
C ARG A 361 17.26 -5.30 7.41
N ARG A 362 18.06 -6.23 7.91
CA ARG A 362 17.60 -7.59 8.14
C ARG A 362 16.60 -7.65 9.30
N ARG A 363 15.39 -8.19 9.02
CA ARG A 363 14.31 -8.39 10.02
C ARG A 363 13.85 -7.10 10.71
N PHE A 364 14.15 -5.97 10.14
CA PHE A 364 13.76 -4.67 10.67
C PHE A 364 12.26 -4.45 10.48
N VAL A 365 11.67 -3.77 11.45
CA VAL A 365 10.30 -3.24 11.38
C VAL A 365 10.38 -1.74 11.66
N SER A 366 9.86 -0.94 10.77
CA SER A 366 9.58 0.47 11.03
C SER A 366 8.21 0.60 11.67
N HIS A 367 8.13 1.45 12.70
CA HIS A 367 6.90 1.83 13.40
C HIS A 367 6.52 3.28 13.09
N GLU A 368 7.26 3.94 12.21
CA GLU A 368 6.93 5.28 11.73
C GLU A 368 5.77 5.22 10.73
N ALA A 369 4.99 6.28 10.70
CA ALA A 369 3.88 6.40 9.77
C ALA A 369 4.38 6.71 8.36
N HIS A 370 4.07 5.83 7.43
CA HIS A 370 4.38 5.95 6.01
C HIS A 370 3.12 5.78 5.18
N ASP A 371 3.17 6.27 3.94
CA ASP A 371 2.14 6.02 2.93
C ASP A 371 2.76 5.87 1.53
N HIS A 372 1.95 5.81 0.50
CA HIS A 372 2.44 5.70 -0.88
C HIS A 372 3.36 6.86 -1.26
N THR A 373 3.11 8.08 -0.71
CA THR A 373 3.97 9.24 -0.95
C THR A 373 5.35 9.11 -0.30
N SER A 374 5.52 8.22 0.68
CA SER A 374 6.84 7.88 1.24
C SER A 374 7.73 7.17 0.20
N ILE A 375 7.16 6.30 -0.64
CA ILE A 375 7.89 5.68 -1.76
C ILE A 375 8.24 6.75 -2.81
N LEU A 376 7.28 7.62 -3.14
CA LEU A 376 7.50 8.75 -4.03
C LEU A 376 8.63 9.65 -3.49
N ARG A 377 8.59 9.96 -2.19
CA ARG A 377 9.63 10.74 -1.49
C ARG A 377 10.99 10.04 -1.50
N PHE A 378 11.05 8.71 -1.36
CA PHE A 378 12.29 7.96 -1.47
C PHE A 378 12.92 8.10 -2.87
N ILE A 379 12.11 7.98 -3.93
CA ILE A 379 12.58 8.19 -5.32
C ILE A 379 13.09 9.62 -5.48
N ALA A 380 12.34 10.61 -5.01
CA ALA A 380 12.77 12.01 -5.01
C ALA A 380 14.08 12.22 -4.24
N THR A 381 14.23 11.57 -3.08
CA THR A 381 15.46 11.64 -2.27
C THR A 381 16.66 11.05 -2.99
N ARG A 382 16.48 9.93 -3.71
CA ARG A 382 17.58 9.30 -4.47
C ARG A 382 18.03 10.13 -5.66
N PHE A 383 17.12 10.82 -6.35
CA PHE A 383 17.43 11.55 -7.58
C PHE A 383 17.38 13.07 -7.43
N ASP A 384 17.25 13.56 -6.20
CA ASP A 384 17.14 14.99 -5.85
C ASP A 384 16.03 15.71 -6.64
N LEU A 385 14.86 15.06 -6.72
CA LEU A 385 13.70 15.61 -7.44
C LEU A 385 12.91 16.57 -6.55
N PRO A 386 12.37 17.66 -7.11
CA PRO A 386 11.46 18.51 -6.35
C PRO A 386 10.13 17.80 -6.09
N ALA A 387 9.58 17.98 -4.90
CA ALA A 387 8.30 17.43 -4.51
C ALA A 387 7.15 17.87 -5.43
N LEU A 388 6.17 17.02 -5.61
CA LEU A 388 4.98 17.29 -6.44
C LEU A 388 3.94 18.09 -5.65
N THR A 389 3.73 17.74 -4.38
CA THR A 389 2.71 18.30 -3.49
C THR A 389 3.27 18.53 -2.08
N ALA A 390 2.48 19.13 -1.20
CA ALA A 390 2.84 19.23 0.19
C ALA A 390 2.85 17.83 0.87
N ARG A 391 2.06 16.86 0.39
CA ARG A 391 2.01 15.51 0.96
C ARG A 391 3.36 14.80 0.82
N ASP A 392 3.89 14.70 -0.38
CA ASP A 392 5.17 14.03 -0.61
C ASP A 392 6.37 14.86 -0.13
N ALA A 393 6.27 16.20 -0.09
CA ALA A 393 7.29 17.06 0.50
C ALA A 393 7.53 16.78 1.98
N ASN A 394 6.50 16.39 2.72
CA ASN A 394 6.52 16.12 4.16
C ASN A 394 6.45 14.63 4.51
N ALA A 395 6.39 13.75 3.54
CA ALA A 395 6.41 12.31 3.77
C ALA A 395 7.79 11.86 4.30
N ASP A 396 7.81 10.84 5.15
CA ASP A 396 9.04 10.19 5.55
C ASP A 396 9.63 9.41 4.36
N PRO A 397 10.92 9.59 4.03
CA PRO A 397 11.56 8.97 2.87
C PRO A 397 11.96 7.50 3.08
N MET A 398 11.51 6.82 4.12
CA MET A 398 11.80 5.40 4.41
C MET A 398 13.30 5.05 4.48
N LEU A 399 14.17 6.01 4.81
CA LEU A 399 15.63 5.78 4.83
C LEU A 399 16.04 4.79 5.92
N GLU A 400 15.28 4.70 7.01
CA GLU A 400 15.53 3.79 8.12
C GLU A 400 15.35 2.31 7.74
N PHE A 401 14.68 2.00 6.62
CA PHE A 401 14.61 0.63 6.09
C PHE A 401 15.96 0.12 5.58
N PHE A 402 16.93 1.02 5.38
CA PHE A 402 18.20 0.71 4.75
C PHE A 402 19.40 0.84 5.70
N ASP A 403 20.45 0.07 5.41
CA ASP A 403 21.80 0.24 5.93
C ASP A 403 22.74 0.30 4.72
N PHE A 404 22.93 1.50 4.18
CA PHE A 404 23.72 1.70 2.97
C PHE A 404 25.20 1.41 3.17
N GLY A 405 25.71 1.52 4.41
CA GLY A 405 27.10 1.22 4.76
C GLY A 405 27.38 -0.28 4.83
N HIS A 406 26.39 -1.10 5.22
CA HIS A 406 26.58 -2.51 5.51
C HIS A 406 25.52 -3.39 4.83
N PRO A 407 25.61 -3.62 3.51
CA PRO A 407 24.61 -4.42 2.79
C PRO A 407 24.55 -5.86 3.31
N ARG A 408 23.40 -6.23 3.88
CA ARG A 408 23.18 -7.52 4.55
C ARG A 408 22.80 -8.65 3.59
N PHE A 409 22.34 -8.32 2.39
CA PHE A 409 21.86 -9.29 1.41
C PHE A 409 22.63 -9.20 0.07
N ARG A 410 23.96 -9.07 0.13
CA ARG A 410 24.80 -9.10 -1.09
C ARG A 410 24.54 -10.34 -1.96
N LYS A 411 24.24 -11.47 -1.30
CA LYS A 411 23.65 -12.65 -1.93
C LYS A 411 22.17 -12.71 -1.53
N PRO A 412 21.26 -12.82 -2.49
CA PRO A 412 19.85 -12.94 -2.19
C PRO A 412 19.56 -14.13 -1.27
N PRO A 413 18.66 -13.99 -0.30
CA PRO A 413 18.30 -15.09 0.57
C PRO A 413 17.46 -16.12 -0.16
N ARG A 414 17.55 -17.38 0.24
CA ARG A 414 16.61 -18.39 -0.22
C ARG A 414 15.22 -18.12 0.36
N LEU A 415 14.22 -18.11 -0.51
CA LEU A 415 12.80 -18.01 -0.17
C LEU A 415 12.08 -19.31 -0.62
N PRO A 416 10.99 -19.69 0.05
CA PRO A 416 10.17 -20.81 -0.40
C PRO A 416 9.60 -20.51 -1.80
N LYS A 417 9.22 -21.55 -2.51
CA LYS A 417 8.50 -21.39 -3.77
C LYS A 417 7.08 -20.94 -3.47
N ALA A 418 6.62 -19.91 -4.13
CA ALA A 418 5.21 -19.61 -4.21
C ALA A 418 4.56 -20.70 -5.07
N ARG A 419 3.61 -21.42 -4.50
CA ARG A 419 2.88 -22.51 -5.18
C ARG A 419 1.40 -22.20 -5.14
N ILE A 420 0.75 -22.35 -6.25
CA ILE A 420 -0.71 -22.28 -6.35
C ILE A 420 -1.26 -23.67 -6.00
N ASN A 421 -2.14 -23.73 -5.02
CA ASN A 421 -2.83 -24.96 -4.65
C ASN A 421 -3.96 -25.23 -5.67
N PRO A 422 -3.87 -26.28 -6.50
CA PRO A 422 -4.83 -26.52 -7.57
C PRO A 422 -6.26 -26.77 -7.07
N LYS A 423 -6.42 -27.38 -5.89
CA LYS A 423 -7.74 -27.60 -5.30
C LYS A 423 -8.39 -26.31 -4.83
N ARG A 424 -7.60 -25.36 -4.31
CA ARG A 424 -8.08 -24.04 -3.90
C ARG A 424 -8.36 -23.16 -5.11
N LEU A 425 -7.50 -23.23 -6.14
CA LEU A 425 -7.71 -22.51 -7.39
C LEU A 425 -9.02 -22.94 -8.07
N ALA A 426 -9.34 -24.22 -8.07
CA ALA A 426 -10.56 -24.75 -8.65
C ALA A 426 -11.85 -24.25 -7.93
N GLN A 427 -11.72 -23.72 -6.73
CA GLN A 427 -12.82 -23.11 -5.96
C GLN A 427 -13.10 -21.64 -6.38
N CYS A 428 -12.27 -21.06 -7.22
CA CYS A 428 -12.33 -19.67 -7.70
C CYS A 428 -13.00 -19.54 -9.09
N GLY A 429 -13.71 -20.52 -9.53
CA GLY A 429 -14.49 -20.45 -10.77
C GLY A 429 -15.82 -19.72 -10.56
N PRO A 430 -16.52 -19.34 -11.64
CA PRO A 430 -17.91 -18.89 -11.49
C PRO A 430 -18.72 -19.96 -10.77
N PRO A 431 -19.69 -19.56 -9.93
CA PRO A 431 -20.56 -20.50 -9.22
C PRO A 431 -21.34 -21.41 -10.17
#